data_77643dfe8557a208841da7a50985d3d0
#
_entry.id   77643dfe8557a208841da7a50985d3d0
#
_cell.length_a   1.000
_cell.length_b   1.000
_cell.length_c   1.000
_cell.angle_alpha   90.00
_cell.angle_beta   90.00
_cell.angle_gamma   90.00
#
_symmetry.space_group_name_H-M   'P 1'
#
loop_
_entity.id
_entity.type
_entity.pdbx_description
1 polymer ?
#
loop_
_entity_poly.entity_id
_entity_poly.type
_entity_poly.pdbx_seq_one_letter_code
_entity_poly.pdbx_strand_id
1 'polypeptide(L)'
;MNSQIFAYLKRKQLTDTRTVNRLFVSSFVSLSDLKIENNHIIKGLLIDKDDKDFDLLQEFISKIRHFHPTPMTIEDMISLFEFVVSPADRIVTGAVYTPRSVRKKIIETCLNTMPNEQMQHVRVADIACG
;
A
#
# COMPACT_ATOMS: atom_id res chain seq x y z
N MET A 1 10.01 -5.83 10.93
CA MET A 1 8.75 -6.16 10.21
C MET A 1 8.99 -6.36 8.72
N ASN A 2 9.35 -5.34 7.94
CA ASN A 2 9.46 -5.42 6.47
C ASN A 2 10.36 -6.56 5.97
N SER A 3 11.54 -6.75 6.58
CA SER A 3 12.46 -7.85 6.25
C SER A 3 11.87 -9.24 6.48
N GLN A 4 11.04 -9.42 7.50
CA GLN A 4 10.40 -10.71 7.84
C GLN A 4 9.30 -11.05 6.84
N ILE A 5 8.48 -10.07 6.46
CA ILE A 5 7.45 -10.24 5.42
C ILE A 5 8.09 -10.47 4.06
N PHE A 6 9.16 -9.75 3.72
CA PHE A 6 9.92 -9.99 2.52
C PHE A 6 10.51 -11.42 2.46
N ALA A 7 11.12 -11.88 3.56
CA ALA A 7 11.63 -13.25 3.66
C ALA A 7 10.52 -14.29 3.50
N TYR A 8 9.32 -14.01 4.03
CA TYR A 8 8.15 -14.86 3.84
C TYR A 8 7.74 -14.94 2.35
N LEU A 9 7.58 -13.80 1.67
CA LEU A 9 7.20 -13.74 0.25
C LEU A 9 8.23 -14.45 -0.63
N LYS A 10 9.52 -14.23 -0.36
CA LYS A 10 10.63 -14.89 -1.06
C LYS A 10 10.60 -16.41 -0.86
N ARG A 11 10.35 -16.89 0.36
CA ARG A 11 10.22 -18.32 0.65
C ARG A 11 9.05 -18.96 -0.07
N LYS A 12 7.94 -18.22 -0.24
CA LYS A 12 6.78 -18.66 -1.02
C LYS A 12 6.99 -18.54 -2.54
N GLN A 13 8.15 -18.06 -2.98
CA GLN A 13 8.47 -17.83 -4.40
C GLN A 13 7.45 -16.92 -5.12
N LEU A 14 6.88 -15.98 -4.37
CA LEU A 14 5.91 -15.01 -4.91
C LEU A 14 6.67 -13.91 -5.66
N THR A 15 6.91 -14.16 -6.94
CA THR A 15 7.60 -13.24 -7.86
C THR A 15 6.64 -12.53 -8.81
N ASP A 16 5.42 -13.05 -8.96
CA ASP A 16 4.40 -12.42 -9.79
C ASP A 16 3.86 -11.14 -9.13
N THR A 17 4.14 -10.01 -9.77
CA THR A 17 3.76 -8.68 -9.29
C THR A 17 2.25 -8.55 -9.07
N ARG A 18 1.43 -9.17 -9.94
CA ARG A 18 -0.03 -9.11 -9.82
C ARG A 18 -0.52 -9.80 -8.55
N THR A 19 -0.02 -11.01 -8.28
CA THR A 19 -0.37 -11.77 -7.08
C THR A 19 0.08 -11.03 -5.83
N VAL A 20 1.29 -10.47 -5.82
CA VAL A 20 1.80 -9.67 -4.71
C VAL A 20 0.91 -8.45 -4.47
N ASN A 21 0.56 -7.67 -5.51
CA ASN A 21 -0.33 -6.52 -5.39
C ASN A 21 -1.70 -6.91 -4.83
N ARG A 22 -2.29 -8.00 -5.32
CA ARG A 22 -3.58 -8.52 -4.82
C ARG A 22 -3.51 -8.88 -3.34
N LEU A 23 -2.45 -9.56 -2.90
CA LEU A 23 -2.23 -9.89 -1.49
C LEU A 23 -2.14 -8.64 -0.62
N PHE A 24 -1.38 -7.62 -1.04
CA PHE A 24 -1.26 -6.37 -0.30
C PHE A 24 -2.58 -5.63 -0.21
N VAL A 25 -3.27 -5.43 -1.33
CA VAL A 25 -4.55 -4.71 -1.36
C VAL A 25 -5.60 -5.45 -0.54
N SER A 26 -5.76 -6.77 -0.71
CA SER A 26 -6.74 -7.56 0.01
C SER A 26 -6.46 -7.61 1.51
N SER A 27 -5.19 -7.76 1.91
CA SER A 27 -4.80 -7.76 3.31
C SER A 27 -5.05 -6.40 3.97
N PHE A 28 -4.75 -5.29 3.28
CA PHE A 28 -4.99 -3.95 3.81
C PHE A 28 -6.48 -3.67 3.98
N VAL A 29 -7.30 -3.98 2.98
CA VAL A 29 -8.76 -3.83 3.06
C VAL A 29 -9.33 -4.65 4.22
N SER A 30 -8.85 -5.90 4.40
CA SER A 30 -9.29 -6.78 5.49
C SER A 30 -8.84 -6.32 6.89
N LEU A 31 -7.75 -5.57 6.97
CA LEU A 31 -7.18 -5.11 8.26
C LEU A 31 -7.62 -3.71 8.66
N SER A 32 -8.12 -2.90 7.72
CA SER A 32 -8.38 -1.46 7.91
C SER A 32 -9.86 -1.08 7.90
N ASP A 33 -10.76 -2.05 7.77
CA ASP A 33 -12.24 -1.80 7.69
C ASP A 33 -12.62 -0.70 6.67
N LEU A 34 -11.95 -0.71 5.51
CA LEU A 34 -12.17 0.30 4.48
C LEU A 34 -13.47 0.04 3.71
N LYS A 35 -14.27 1.10 3.56
CA LYS A 35 -15.44 1.08 2.67
C LYS A 35 -15.00 1.27 1.22
N ILE A 36 -15.11 0.20 0.43
CA ILE A 36 -14.64 0.16 -0.97
C ILE A 36 -15.77 -0.07 -1.98
N GLU A 37 -17.04 0.03 -1.55
CA GLU A 37 -18.21 -0.37 -2.35
C GLU A 37 -18.25 0.27 -3.74
N ASN A 38 -17.73 1.48 -3.88
CA ASN A 38 -17.74 2.25 -5.13
C ASN A 38 -16.37 2.29 -5.85
N ASN A 39 -15.38 1.53 -5.38
CA ASN A 39 -14.04 1.53 -5.98
C ASN A 39 -13.81 0.28 -6.83
N HIS A 40 -14.08 0.39 -8.14
CA HIS A 40 -13.93 -0.74 -9.07
C HIS A 40 -12.49 -1.22 -9.23
N ILE A 41 -11.50 -0.32 -9.09
CA ILE A 41 -10.07 -0.68 -9.22
C ILE A 41 -9.66 -1.57 -8.05
N ILE A 42 -9.97 -1.14 -6.83
CA ILE A 42 -9.67 -1.94 -5.64
C ILE A 42 -10.42 -3.28 -5.67
N LYS A 43 -11.72 -3.26 -6.04
CA LYS A 43 -12.50 -4.50 -6.17
C LYS A 43 -11.88 -5.51 -7.13
N GLY A 44 -11.33 -5.05 -8.24
CA GLY A 44 -10.66 -5.92 -9.23
C GLY A 44 -9.34 -6.55 -8.72
N LEU A 45 -8.80 -6.04 -7.60
CA LEU A 45 -7.60 -6.58 -6.96
C LEU A 45 -7.91 -7.46 -5.74
N LEU A 46 -9.18 -7.51 -5.28
CA LEU A 46 -9.51 -8.32 -4.12
C LEU A 46 -9.40 -9.82 -4.42
N ILE A 47 -8.99 -10.53 -3.40
CA ILE A 47 -9.01 -11.99 -3.32
C ILE A 47 -10.21 -12.35 -2.45
N ASP A 48 -11.22 -12.93 -3.06
CA ASP A 48 -12.43 -13.40 -2.38
C ASP A 48 -12.30 -14.87 -1.94
N LYS A 49 -13.36 -15.39 -1.32
CA LYS A 49 -13.34 -16.74 -0.73
C LYS A 49 -13.22 -17.87 -1.76
N ASP A 50 -13.63 -17.62 -2.98
CA ASP A 50 -13.64 -18.61 -4.07
C ASP A 50 -12.35 -18.53 -4.92
N ASP A 51 -11.48 -17.56 -4.60
CA ASP A 51 -10.21 -17.35 -5.30
C ASP A 51 -9.17 -18.41 -4.87
N LYS A 52 -8.42 -18.91 -5.84
CA LYS A 52 -7.32 -19.88 -5.60
C LYS A 52 -6.25 -19.37 -4.62
N ASP A 53 -6.10 -18.06 -4.50
CA ASP A 53 -5.11 -17.41 -3.66
C ASP A 53 -5.67 -17.07 -2.26
N PHE A 54 -6.91 -17.50 -1.91
CA PHE A 54 -7.56 -17.16 -0.64
C PHE A 54 -6.80 -17.69 0.58
N ASP A 55 -6.37 -18.95 0.57
CA ASP A 55 -5.59 -19.54 1.68
C ASP A 55 -4.26 -18.80 1.86
N LEU A 56 -3.62 -18.44 0.75
CA LEU A 56 -2.39 -17.64 0.77
C LEU A 56 -2.64 -16.26 1.39
N LEU A 57 -3.78 -15.61 1.09
CA LEU A 57 -4.19 -14.35 1.71
C LEU A 57 -4.39 -14.51 3.22
N GLN A 58 -5.07 -15.56 3.68
CA GLN A 58 -5.28 -15.78 5.12
C GLN A 58 -3.96 -16.00 5.85
N GLU A 59 -3.04 -16.78 5.27
CA GLU A 59 -1.70 -16.95 5.83
C GLU A 59 -0.94 -15.62 5.87
N PHE A 60 -1.01 -14.82 4.81
CA PHE A 60 -0.34 -13.52 4.72
C PHE A 60 -0.88 -12.53 5.77
N ILE A 61 -2.20 -12.43 5.93
CA ILE A 61 -2.85 -11.62 6.98
C ILE A 61 -2.37 -12.06 8.37
N SER A 62 -2.32 -13.37 8.62
CA SER A 62 -1.82 -13.90 9.89
C SER A 62 -0.37 -13.49 10.17
N LYS A 63 0.49 -13.51 9.15
CA LYS A 63 1.89 -13.04 9.26
C LYS A 63 1.96 -11.54 9.53
N ILE A 64 1.17 -10.73 8.84
CA ILE A 64 1.12 -9.29 9.09
C ILE A 64 0.74 -9.04 10.56
N ARG A 65 -0.35 -9.64 11.05
CA ARG A 65 -0.79 -9.49 12.45
C ARG A 65 0.26 -9.95 13.46
N HIS A 66 0.98 -11.02 13.16
CA HIS A 66 2.05 -11.52 14.03
C HIS A 66 3.23 -10.53 14.11
N PHE A 67 3.65 -9.96 12.99
CA PHE A 67 4.80 -9.05 12.94
C PHE A 67 4.44 -7.58 13.23
N HIS A 68 3.16 -7.24 13.17
CA HIS A 68 2.63 -5.91 13.41
C HIS A 68 1.32 -6.01 14.22
N PRO A 69 1.42 -6.17 15.55
CA PRO A 69 0.25 -6.39 16.42
C PRO A 69 -0.65 -5.15 16.56
N THR A 70 -0.18 -3.97 16.19
CA THR A 70 -0.97 -2.73 16.16
C THR A 70 -1.74 -2.60 14.84
N PRO A 71 -2.86 -1.87 14.79
CA PRO A 71 -3.54 -1.57 13.55
C PRO A 71 -2.58 -0.94 12.54
N MET A 72 -2.57 -1.50 11.32
CA MET A 72 -1.68 -1.07 10.26
C MET A 72 -2.20 0.21 9.61
N THR A 73 -1.36 1.23 9.53
CA THR A 73 -1.68 2.47 8.82
C THR A 73 -1.43 2.31 7.32
N ILE A 74 -1.96 3.23 6.52
CA ILE A 74 -1.68 3.26 5.09
C ILE A 74 -0.19 3.50 4.82
N GLU A 75 0.48 4.29 5.65
CA GLU A 75 1.93 4.52 5.56
C GLU A 75 2.75 3.26 5.83
N ASP A 76 2.31 2.43 6.79
CA ASP A 76 2.97 1.16 7.07
C ASP A 76 2.85 0.23 5.86
N MET A 77 1.66 0.19 5.24
CA MET A 77 1.41 -0.63 4.06
C MET A 77 2.23 -0.14 2.86
N ILE A 78 2.27 1.18 2.60
CA ILE A 78 3.07 1.77 1.54
C ILE A 78 4.55 1.43 1.75
N SER A 79 5.07 1.61 2.97
CA SER A 79 6.47 1.31 3.31
C SER A 79 6.81 -0.16 3.11
N LEU A 80 5.87 -1.05 3.46
CA LEU A 80 6.03 -2.48 3.25
C LEU A 80 6.02 -2.84 1.76
N PHE A 81 5.10 -2.27 1.01
CA PHE A 81 5.00 -2.46 -0.44
C PHE A 81 6.26 -1.94 -1.16
N GLU A 82 6.72 -0.73 -0.84
CA GLU A 82 7.96 -0.16 -1.37
C GLU A 82 9.18 -1.05 -1.08
N PHE A 83 9.21 -1.72 0.07
CA PHE A 83 10.29 -2.61 0.44
C PHE A 83 10.26 -3.93 -0.35
N VAL A 84 9.06 -4.43 -0.67
CA VAL A 84 8.87 -5.72 -1.36
C VAL A 84 9.08 -5.57 -2.87
N VAL A 85 8.69 -4.45 -3.46
CA VAL A 85 8.94 -4.19 -4.89
C VAL A 85 10.46 -4.11 -5.14
N SER A 86 10.95 -4.99 -6.00
CA SER A 86 12.40 -5.10 -6.23
C SER A 86 12.97 -3.81 -6.84
N PRO A 87 14.25 -3.49 -6.57
CA PRO A 87 14.92 -2.37 -7.24
C PRO A 87 14.90 -2.49 -8.78
N ALA A 88 14.99 -3.71 -9.31
CA ALA A 88 14.93 -3.96 -10.75
C ALA A 88 13.54 -3.62 -11.33
N ASP A 89 12.47 -4.03 -10.64
CA ASP A 89 11.09 -3.70 -11.06
C ASP A 89 10.84 -2.20 -11.00
N ARG A 90 11.41 -1.51 -10.01
CA ARG A 90 11.32 -0.04 -9.92
C ARG A 90 12.01 0.67 -11.09
N ILE A 91 13.15 0.17 -11.52
CA ILE A 91 13.87 0.74 -12.69
C ILE A 91 13.06 0.52 -13.96
N VAL A 92 12.52 -0.67 -14.17
CA VAL A 92 11.73 -1.02 -15.36
C VAL A 92 10.42 -0.24 -15.41
N THR A 93 9.75 -0.06 -14.28
CA THR A 93 8.48 0.68 -14.21
C THR A 93 8.65 2.18 -14.05
N GLY A 94 9.87 2.67 -13.82
CA GLY A 94 10.14 4.08 -13.52
C GLY A 94 9.55 4.53 -12.17
N ALA A 95 9.11 3.61 -11.32
CA ALA A 95 8.48 3.89 -10.04
C ALA A 95 9.52 4.31 -9.00
N VAL A 96 9.85 5.59 -9.00
CA VAL A 96 10.67 6.22 -7.94
C VAL A 96 9.74 6.93 -6.97
N TYR A 97 9.56 6.33 -5.80
CA TYR A 97 8.71 6.92 -4.77
C TYR A 97 9.40 8.10 -4.09
N THR A 98 8.71 9.22 -4.01
CA THR A 98 9.22 10.39 -3.29
C THR A 98 9.31 10.09 -1.78
N PRO A 99 10.49 10.24 -1.15
CA PRO A 99 10.65 9.96 0.28
C PRO A 99 9.64 10.73 1.15
N ARG A 100 9.17 10.09 2.22
CA ARG A 100 8.16 10.67 3.14
C ARG A 100 8.53 12.06 3.64
N SER A 101 9.79 12.27 3.99
CA SER A 101 10.30 13.58 4.47
C SER A 101 10.13 14.67 3.42
N VAL A 102 10.37 14.36 2.16
CA VAL A 102 10.20 15.29 1.03
C VAL A 102 8.72 15.58 0.79
N ARG A 103 7.88 14.53 0.74
CA ARG A 103 6.41 14.68 0.59
C ARG A 103 5.84 15.56 1.71
N LYS A 104 6.21 15.27 2.96
CA LYS A 104 5.76 16.04 4.13
C LYS A 104 6.14 17.50 4.00
N LYS A 105 7.41 17.79 3.67
CA LYS A 105 7.91 19.16 3.50
C LYS A 105 7.17 19.91 2.40
N ILE A 106 6.90 19.28 1.26
CA ILE A 106 6.14 19.89 0.16
C ILE A 106 4.74 20.26 0.63
N ILE A 107 4.02 19.30 1.25
CA ILE A 107 2.66 19.53 1.75
C ILE A 107 2.63 20.64 2.80
N GLU A 108 3.52 20.59 3.79
CA GLU A 108 3.59 21.61 4.82
C GLU A 108 3.90 23.01 4.23
N THR A 109 4.79 23.09 3.25
CA THR A 109 5.09 24.35 2.58
C THR A 109 3.86 24.88 1.85
N CYS A 110 3.15 24.05 1.11
CA CYS A 110 1.93 24.45 0.42
C CYS A 110 0.84 24.90 1.39
N LEU A 111 0.60 24.15 2.46
CA LEU A 111 -0.43 24.49 3.45
C LEU A 111 -0.10 25.76 4.22
N ASN A 112 1.15 25.97 4.61
CA ASN A 112 1.58 27.17 5.33
C ASN A 112 1.49 28.46 4.51
N THR A 113 1.40 28.37 3.19
CA THR A 113 1.18 29.52 2.31
C THR A 113 -0.30 29.84 2.10
N MET A 114 -1.21 29.00 2.58
CA MET A 114 -2.65 29.18 2.42
C MET A 114 -3.27 29.93 3.60
N PRO A 115 -4.18 30.88 3.36
CA PRO A 115 -5.00 31.47 4.41
C PRO A 115 -5.85 30.40 5.11
N ASN A 116 -6.02 30.51 6.43
CA ASN A 116 -6.80 29.54 7.23
C ASN A 116 -8.24 29.37 6.73
N GLU A 117 -8.85 30.42 6.21
CA GLU A 117 -10.22 30.39 5.68
C GLU A 117 -10.33 29.49 4.43
N GLN A 118 -9.28 29.36 3.65
CA GLN A 118 -9.24 28.51 2.45
C GLN A 118 -8.97 27.05 2.78
N MET A 119 -8.40 26.73 3.93
CA MET A 119 -8.06 25.34 4.30
C MET A 119 -9.27 24.41 4.35
N GLN A 120 -10.45 24.92 4.69
CA GLN A 120 -11.68 24.12 4.77
C GLN A 120 -12.19 23.65 3.39
N HIS A 121 -11.74 24.28 2.32
CA HIS A 121 -12.22 24.05 0.95
C HIS A 121 -11.10 23.66 -0.01
N VAL A 122 -9.95 23.23 0.52
CA VAL A 122 -8.80 22.81 -0.31
C VAL A 122 -9.17 21.61 -1.18
N ARG A 123 -8.97 21.77 -2.47
CA ARG A 123 -9.02 20.66 -3.44
C ARG A 123 -7.59 20.27 -3.78
N VAL A 124 -7.28 19.00 -3.62
CA VAL A 124 -5.96 18.44 -3.95
C VAL A 124 -6.08 17.62 -5.22
N ALA A 125 -5.16 17.83 -6.15
CA ALA A 125 -5.02 17.00 -7.34
C ALA A 125 -3.56 16.61 -7.48
N ASP A 126 -3.29 15.32 -7.62
CA ASP A 126 -2.01 14.81 -8.06
C ASP A 126 -2.15 14.43 -9.54
N ILE A 127 -1.65 15.30 -10.41
CA ILE A 127 -1.74 15.15 -11.88
C ILE A 127 -0.61 14.28 -12.46
N ALA A 128 0.33 13.86 -11.63
CA ALA A 128 1.49 13.07 -12.00
C ALA A 128 1.69 11.86 -11.06
N CYS A 129 0.60 11.28 -10.63
CA CYS A 129 0.60 10.17 -9.66
C CYS A 129 1.06 8.82 -10.25
N GLY A 130 1.82 8.79 -11.29
CA GLY A 130 2.55 7.63 -11.79
C GLY A 130 1.70 6.38 -12.04
#